data_31c0502bd70f8d40b2c021f0b9ad969b
#
_entry.id   31c0502bd70f8d40b2c021f0b9ad969b
#
_cell.length_a   1.000
_cell.length_b   1.000
_cell.length_c   1.000
_cell.angle_alpha   90.00
_cell.angle_beta   90.00
_cell.angle_gamma   90.00
#
_symmetry.space_group_name_H-M   'P 1'
#
loop_
_entity.id
_entity.type
_entity.pdbx_description
1 polymer ?
#
loop_
_entity_poly.entity_id
_entity_poly.type
_entity_poly.pdbx_seq_one_letter_code
_entity_poly.pdbx_strand_id
1 'polypeptide(L)'
;MTNLQKLTEYFTAQAAIKADIARVNNILVANGMKQVGAQYTGFKRYIYVVEKIGPSAIESFSIADEMMTYAVQDYGSDYNYYTIPVSYLDLTDEQVVAQLKRIAEAMEAATADAKKQADAAKDKADYELYQKLKAKFEQA
;
A
#
# COMPACT_ATOMS: atom_id res chain seq x y z
N MET A 1 38.83 6.70 13.55
CA MET A 1 37.75 5.73 13.92
C MET A 1 38.26 4.31 13.70
N THR A 2 38.18 3.46 14.71
CA THR A 2 38.58 2.05 14.62
C THR A 2 37.53 1.23 13.84
N ASN A 3 37.93 0.06 13.36
CA ASN A 3 36.98 -0.85 12.72
C ASN A 3 35.84 -1.28 13.67
N LEU A 4 36.17 -1.46 14.95
CA LEU A 4 35.16 -1.78 15.96
C LEU A 4 34.12 -0.66 16.09
N GLN A 5 34.57 0.59 16.11
CA GLN A 5 33.66 1.75 16.16
C GLN A 5 32.77 1.81 14.93
N LYS A 6 33.34 1.63 13.74
CA LYS A 6 32.57 1.61 12.48
C LYS A 6 31.53 0.52 12.47
N LEU A 7 31.88 -0.70 12.90
CA LEU A 7 30.96 -1.82 12.96
C LEU A 7 29.85 -1.58 13.99
N THR A 8 30.19 -1.03 15.15
CA THR A 8 29.21 -0.68 16.17
C THR A 8 28.19 0.33 15.66
N GLU A 9 28.68 1.40 15.00
CA GLU A 9 27.79 2.39 14.39
C GLU A 9 26.92 1.80 13.29
N TYR A 10 27.49 0.93 12.45
CA TYR A 10 26.76 0.25 11.40
C TYR A 10 25.61 -0.60 11.96
N PHE A 11 25.88 -1.45 12.95
CA PHE A 11 24.87 -2.29 13.56
C PHE A 11 23.83 -1.48 14.32
N THR A 12 24.22 -0.40 14.97
CA THR A 12 23.29 0.51 15.64
C THR A 12 22.37 1.17 14.61
N ALA A 13 22.90 1.64 13.48
CA ALA A 13 22.11 2.22 12.41
C ALA A 13 21.14 1.21 11.79
N GLN A 14 21.59 -0.02 11.55
CA GLN A 14 20.71 -1.09 11.05
C GLN A 14 19.55 -1.37 12.00
N ALA A 15 19.83 -1.48 13.30
CA ALA A 15 18.81 -1.73 14.31
C ALA A 15 17.79 -0.60 14.35
N ALA A 16 18.22 0.65 14.24
CA ALA A 16 17.35 1.81 14.21
C ALA A 16 16.45 1.81 12.95
N ILE A 17 17.01 1.48 11.79
CA ILE A 17 16.23 1.37 10.54
C ILE A 17 15.19 0.27 10.64
N LYS A 18 15.56 -0.92 11.14
CA LYS A 18 14.61 -2.03 11.35
C LYS A 18 13.49 -1.65 12.30
N ALA A 19 13.78 -0.88 13.36
CA ALA A 19 12.78 -0.38 14.27
C ALA A 19 11.79 0.56 13.58
N ASP A 20 12.28 1.47 12.72
CA ASP A 20 11.43 2.37 11.95
C ASP A 20 10.59 1.62 10.92
N ILE A 21 11.17 0.63 10.23
CA ILE A 21 10.42 -0.21 9.29
C ILE A 21 9.28 -0.92 10.01
N ALA A 22 9.55 -1.56 11.15
CA ALA A 22 8.52 -2.26 11.93
C ALA A 22 7.43 -1.29 12.40
N ARG A 23 7.81 -0.11 12.86
CA ARG A 23 6.87 0.94 13.29
C ARG A 23 5.92 1.33 12.16
N VAL A 24 6.45 1.67 10.98
CA VAL A 24 5.64 2.08 9.82
C VAL A 24 4.78 0.91 9.33
N ASN A 25 5.36 -0.30 9.21
CA ASN A 25 4.60 -1.49 8.85
C ASN A 25 3.39 -1.68 9.76
N ASN A 26 3.58 -1.55 11.06
CA ASN A 26 2.52 -1.78 12.04
C ASN A 26 1.44 -0.69 12.01
N ILE A 27 1.81 0.55 11.71
CA ILE A 27 0.83 1.64 11.51
C ILE A 27 -0.02 1.35 10.27
N LEU A 28 0.60 0.94 9.18
CA LEU A 28 -0.09 0.62 7.93
C LEU A 28 -1.10 -0.52 8.14
N VAL A 29 -0.66 -1.64 8.70
CA VAL A 29 -1.53 -2.79 8.93
C VAL A 29 -2.65 -2.48 9.91
N ALA A 30 -2.38 -1.70 10.95
CA ALA A 30 -3.38 -1.29 11.93
C ALA A 30 -4.47 -0.40 11.34
N ASN A 31 -4.17 0.31 10.26
CA ASN A 31 -5.11 1.17 9.54
C ASN A 31 -5.73 0.49 8.31
N GLY A 32 -5.60 -0.83 8.18
CA GLY A 32 -6.19 -1.59 7.09
C GLY A 32 -5.50 -1.42 5.73
N MET A 33 -4.29 -0.86 5.72
CA MET A 33 -3.51 -0.60 4.50
C MET A 33 -2.51 -1.74 4.24
N LYS A 34 -2.97 -2.98 4.28
CA LYS A 34 -2.12 -4.15 4.10
C LYS A 34 -1.54 -4.24 2.69
N GLN A 35 -2.33 -3.85 1.70
CA GLN A 35 -1.91 -3.81 0.30
C GLN A 35 -2.53 -2.60 -0.38
N VAL A 36 -1.69 -1.74 -0.96
CA VAL A 36 -2.14 -0.53 -1.65
C VAL A 36 -1.51 -0.48 -3.03
N GLY A 37 -2.34 -0.42 -4.07
CA GLY A 37 -1.87 -0.35 -5.44
C GLY A 37 -1.04 0.90 -5.74
N ALA A 38 -0.10 0.80 -6.68
CA ALA A 38 0.80 1.89 -7.05
C ALA A 38 0.04 3.16 -7.47
N GLN A 39 -1.14 3.03 -8.05
CA GLN A 39 -1.96 4.16 -8.47
C GLN A 39 -2.41 5.06 -7.31
N TYR A 40 -2.37 4.57 -6.07
CA TYR A 40 -2.76 5.33 -4.88
C TYR A 40 -1.60 5.75 -4.01
N THR A 41 -0.40 5.19 -4.20
CA THR A 41 0.75 5.45 -3.32
C THR A 41 1.45 6.76 -3.62
N GLY A 42 1.33 7.30 -4.82
CA GLY A 42 2.14 8.40 -5.31
C GLY A 42 3.57 7.99 -5.70
N PHE A 43 3.87 6.70 -5.65
CA PHE A 43 5.16 6.11 -6.00
C PHE A 43 5.00 5.14 -7.17
N LYS A 44 6.14 4.68 -7.73
CA LYS A 44 6.13 3.74 -8.85
C LYS A 44 5.73 2.31 -8.45
N ARG A 45 5.75 2.00 -7.16
CA ARG A 45 5.49 0.66 -6.63
C ARG A 45 4.33 0.67 -5.65
N TYR A 46 3.72 -0.49 -5.46
CA TYR A 46 2.68 -0.71 -4.47
C TYR A 46 3.26 -0.74 -3.04
N ILE A 47 2.40 -0.48 -2.05
CA ILE A 47 2.68 -0.74 -0.63
C ILE A 47 2.16 -2.14 -0.32
N TYR A 48 2.99 -2.93 0.37
CA TYR A 48 2.62 -4.26 0.84
C TYR A 48 3.26 -4.49 2.20
N VAL A 49 2.45 -4.74 3.21
CA VAL A 49 2.92 -4.92 4.59
C VAL A 49 2.45 -6.23 5.18
N VAL A 50 3.18 -6.71 6.17
CA VAL A 50 2.90 -7.94 6.90
C VAL A 50 2.08 -7.63 8.14
N GLU A 51 1.44 -8.63 8.74
CA GLU A 51 0.85 -8.54 10.07
C GLU A 51 1.87 -7.97 11.06
N LYS A 52 1.39 -7.43 12.18
CA LYS A 52 2.24 -6.77 13.17
C LYS A 52 3.52 -7.56 13.47
N ILE A 53 4.66 -6.89 13.36
CA ILE A 53 5.98 -7.48 13.59
C ILE A 53 6.82 -6.61 14.54
N GLY A 54 7.82 -7.25 15.17
CA GLY A 54 8.91 -6.54 15.85
C GLY A 54 10.11 -6.35 14.92
N PRO A 55 11.06 -5.47 15.29
CA PRO A 55 12.26 -5.23 14.48
C PRO A 55 13.09 -6.47 14.22
N SER A 56 13.13 -7.41 15.16
CA SER A 56 13.91 -8.66 15.05
C SER A 56 13.38 -9.60 13.97
N ALA A 57 12.14 -9.45 13.53
CA ALA A 57 11.55 -10.25 12.45
C ALA A 57 12.09 -9.85 11.08
N ILE A 58 12.70 -8.68 10.95
CA ILE A 58 13.23 -8.17 9.69
C ILE A 58 14.65 -8.71 9.50
N GLU A 59 14.81 -9.57 8.49
CA GLU A 59 16.11 -10.20 8.19
C GLU A 59 17.03 -9.27 7.40
N SER A 60 16.48 -8.59 6.39
CA SER A 60 17.24 -7.70 5.52
C SER A 60 16.33 -6.63 4.94
N PHE A 61 16.94 -5.60 4.40
CA PHE A 61 16.23 -4.52 3.73
C PHE A 61 17.09 -3.92 2.62
N SER A 62 16.43 -3.36 1.61
CA SER A 62 17.07 -2.67 0.49
C SER A 62 16.19 -1.53 0.00
N ILE A 63 16.77 -0.62 -0.77
CA ILE A 63 16.07 0.55 -1.31
C ILE A 63 16.12 0.51 -2.83
N ALA A 64 14.98 0.72 -3.47
CA ALA A 64 14.86 0.91 -4.91
C ALA A 64 13.60 1.72 -5.22
N ASP A 65 13.67 2.66 -6.17
CA ASP A 65 12.53 3.48 -6.61
C ASP A 65 11.81 4.18 -5.45
N GLU A 66 12.58 4.74 -4.49
CA GLU A 66 12.05 5.43 -3.31
C GLU A 66 11.27 4.52 -2.35
N MET A 67 11.35 3.22 -2.55
CA MET A 67 10.70 2.22 -1.71
C MET A 67 11.72 1.42 -0.92
N MET A 68 11.38 1.13 0.33
CA MET A 68 12.10 0.19 1.18
C MET A 68 11.47 -1.18 1.02
N THR A 69 12.26 -2.15 0.55
CA THR A 69 11.86 -3.56 0.52
C THR A 69 12.52 -4.28 1.68
N TYR A 70 11.75 -5.00 2.47
CA TYR A 70 12.27 -5.74 3.63
C TYR A 70 11.79 -7.18 3.61
N ALA A 71 12.66 -8.07 4.04
CA ALA A 71 12.41 -9.51 4.09
C ALA A 71 12.04 -9.92 5.50
N VAL A 72 10.95 -10.68 5.61
CA VAL A 72 10.47 -11.28 6.86
C VAL A 72 10.36 -12.78 6.65
N GLN A 73 10.97 -13.55 7.55
CA GLN A 73 10.89 -15.01 7.51
C GLN A 73 9.53 -15.44 8.07
N ASP A 74 8.77 -16.14 7.25
CA ASP A 74 7.53 -16.80 7.67
C ASP A 74 7.82 -18.22 8.20
N TYR A 75 6.78 -18.94 8.56
CA TYR A 75 6.88 -20.31 9.03
C TYR A 75 7.65 -21.18 8.02
N GLY A 76 8.79 -21.70 8.46
CA GLY A 76 9.69 -22.48 7.62
C GLY A 76 10.93 -21.69 7.21
N SER A 77 11.50 -22.00 6.03
CA SER A 77 12.72 -21.38 5.51
C SER A 77 12.47 -20.29 4.47
N ASP A 78 11.22 -20.02 4.12
CA ASP A 78 10.87 -19.08 3.06
C ASP A 78 10.80 -17.65 3.59
N TYR A 79 11.31 -16.72 2.78
CA TYR A 79 11.23 -15.28 3.03
C TYR A 79 10.13 -14.67 2.19
N ASN A 80 9.34 -13.79 2.80
CA ASN A 80 8.42 -12.93 2.08
C ASN A 80 8.94 -11.51 2.09
N TYR A 81 8.67 -10.78 1.01
CA TYR A 81 9.15 -9.42 0.81
C TYR A 81 7.99 -8.45 0.87
N TYR A 82 8.21 -7.36 1.57
CA TYR A 82 7.22 -6.30 1.77
C TYR A 82 7.83 -4.96 1.39
N THR A 83 6.99 -3.99 1.06
CA THR A 83 7.45 -2.68 0.57
C THR A 83 6.68 -1.55 1.22
N ILE A 84 7.44 -0.52 1.66
CA ILE A 84 6.90 0.74 2.17
C ILE A 84 7.69 1.91 1.58
N PRO A 85 7.11 3.10 1.48
CA PRO A 85 7.89 4.27 1.04
C PRO A 85 9.00 4.60 2.05
N VAL A 86 10.22 4.83 1.55
CA VAL A 86 11.36 5.22 2.39
C VAL A 86 11.05 6.50 3.16
N SER A 87 10.39 7.46 2.52
CA SER A 87 10.05 8.73 3.14
C SER A 87 9.18 8.59 4.39
N TYR A 88 8.40 7.51 4.51
CA TYR A 88 7.56 7.28 5.68
C TYR A 88 8.39 6.99 6.95
N LEU A 89 9.64 6.52 6.78
CA LEU A 89 10.52 6.27 7.92
C LEU A 89 10.92 7.55 8.65
N ASP A 90 10.90 8.68 7.97
CA ASP A 90 11.23 9.99 8.52
C ASP A 90 10.03 10.74 9.08
N LEU A 91 8.83 10.18 8.94
CA LEU A 91 7.60 10.78 9.42
C LEU A 91 7.30 10.34 10.85
N THR A 92 6.62 11.22 11.59
CA THR A 92 6.02 10.84 12.87
C THR A 92 4.84 9.89 12.64
N ASP A 93 4.39 9.21 13.67
CA ASP A 93 3.24 8.30 13.56
C ASP A 93 2.00 9.03 13.04
N GLU A 94 1.75 10.24 13.53
CA GLU A 94 0.62 11.07 13.09
C GLU A 94 0.74 11.48 11.63
N GLN A 95 1.95 11.78 11.18
CA GLN A 95 2.21 12.13 9.78
C GLN A 95 1.99 10.93 8.85
N VAL A 96 2.39 9.72 9.26
CA VAL A 96 2.12 8.49 8.52
C VAL A 96 0.60 8.29 8.41
N VAL A 97 -0.12 8.39 9.52
CA VAL A 97 -1.59 8.26 9.52
C VAL A 97 -2.24 9.30 8.60
N ALA A 98 -1.72 10.52 8.55
CA ALA A 98 -2.22 11.55 7.64
C ALA A 98 -2.03 11.17 6.16
N GLN A 99 -0.91 10.54 5.82
CA GLN A 99 -0.69 10.02 4.46
C GLN A 99 -1.68 8.90 4.12
N LEU A 100 -1.92 7.99 5.07
CA LEU A 100 -2.88 6.90 4.87
C LEU A 100 -4.29 7.40 4.67
N LYS A 101 -4.66 8.49 5.35
CA LYS A 101 -5.96 9.12 5.18
C LYS A 101 -6.15 9.65 3.76
N ARG A 102 -5.12 10.27 3.17
CA ARG A 102 -5.13 10.70 1.78
C ARG A 102 -5.30 9.54 0.82
N ILE A 103 -4.60 8.44 1.06
CA ILE A 103 -4.71 7.22 0.26
C ILE A 103 -6.13 6.67 0.36
N ALA A 104 -6.69 6.58 1.55
CA ALA A 104 -8.06 6.10 1.77
C ALA A 104 -9.08 6.96 1.03
N GLU A 105 -8.94 8.27 1.07
CA GLU A 105 -9.81 9.22 0.35
C GLU A 105 -9.71 9.02 -1.17
N ALA A 106 -8.50 8.81 -1.69
CA ALA A 106 -8.29 8.54 -3.11
C ALA A 106 -8.93 7.21 -3.53
N MET A 107 -8.83 6.17 -2.70
CA MET A 107 -9.46 4.87 -2.95
C MET A 107 -10.98 4.97 -2.93
N GLU A 108 -11.54 5.69 -1.98
CA GLU A 108 -12.99 5.93 -1.90
C GLU A 108 -13.50 6.70 -3.11
N ALA A 109 -12.78 7.74 -3.53
CA ALA A 109 -13.12 8.52 -4.72
C ALA A 109 -13.10 7.66 -5.99
N ALA A 110 -12.10 6.79 -6.13
CA ALA A 110 -12.00 5.87 -7.26
C ALA A 110 -13.15 4.85 -7.26
N THR A 111 -13.53 4.33 -6.10
CA THR A 111 -14.65 3.40 -5.95
C THR A 111 -15.98 4.07 -6.29
N ALA A 112 -16.21 5.27 -5.81
CA ALA A 112 -17.42 6.05 -6.11
C ALA A 112 -17.51 6.38 -7.60
N ASP A 113 -16.39 6.73 -8.24
CA ASP A 113 -16.32 7.03 -9.67
C ASP A 113 -16.61 5.79 -10.52
N ALA A 114 -16.02 4.64 -10.16
CA ALA A 114 -16.26 3.37 -10.82
C ALA A 114 -17.74 2.96 -10.73
N LYS A 115 -18.36 3.15 -9.57
CA LYS A 115 -19.79 2.89 -9.38
C LYS A 115 -20.65 3.80 -10.24
N LYS A 116 -20.34 5.09 -10.29
CA LYS A 116 -21.03 6.07 -11.12
C LYS A 116 -20.96 5.69 -12.60
N GLN A 117 -19.80 5.27 -13.08
CA GLN A 117 -19.61 4.84 -14.45
C GLN A 117 -20.38 3.56 -14.75
N ALA A 118 -20.39 2.60 -13.81
CA ALA A 118 -21.14 1.36 -13.96
C ALA A 118 -22.65 1.61 -14.00
N ASP A 119 -23.16 2.48 -13.14
CA ASP A 119 -24.57 2.88 -13.11
C ASP A 119 -24.97 3.59 -14.41
N ALA A 120 -24.12 4.49 -14.91
CA ALA A 120 -24.35 5.19 -16.17
C ALA A 120 -24.38 4.21 -17.36
N ALA A 121 -23.48 3.23 -17.39
CA ALA A 121 -23.44 2.21 -18.43
C ALA A 121 -24.70 1.33 -18.38
N LYS A 122 -25.17 0.99 -17.19
CA LYS A 122 -26.42 0.22 -17.00
C LYS A 122 -27.63 1.01 -17.48
N ASP A 123 -27.73 2.27 -17.11
CA ASP A 123 -28.83 3.15 -17.52
C ASP A 123 -28.87 3.29 -19.05
N LYS A 124 -27.71 3.43 -19.67
CA LYS A 124 -27.61 3.48 -21.12
C LYS A 124 -28.06 2.18 -21.78
N ALA A 125 -27.65 1.04 -21.24
CA ALA A 125 -28.06 -0.28 -21.75
C ALA A 125 -29.56 -0.49 -21.60
N ASP A 126 -30.14 -0.09 -20.46
CA ASP A 126 -31.57 -0.18 -20.19
C ASP A 126 -32.37 0.71 -21.14
N TYR A 127 -31.89 1.92 -21.42
CA TYR A 127 -32.51 2.84 -22.38
C TYR A 127 -32.48 2.27 -23.80
N GLU A 128 -31.36 1.72 -24.24
CA GLU A 128 -31.24 1.10 -25.55
C GLU A 128 -32.18 -0.09 -25.71
N LEU A 129 -32.30 -0.92 -24.66
CA LEU A 129 -33.25 -2.02 -24.65
C LEU A 129 -34.71 -1.55 -24.75
N TYR A 130 -35.04 -0.48 -24.01
CA TYR A 130 -36.35 0.15 -24.07
C TYR A 130 -36.68 0.61 -25.50
N GLN A 131 -35.74 1.27 -26.17
CA GLN A 131 -35.93 1.74 -27.55
C GLN A 131 -36.17 0.57 -28.52
N LYS A 132 -35.44 -0.52 -28.37
CA LYS A 132 -35.62 -1.71 -29.20
C LYS A 132 -37.00 -2.36 -29.00
N LEU A 133 -37.46 -2.47 -27.77
CA LEU A 133 -38.78 -3.03 -27.43
C LEU A 133 -39.88 -2.14 -27.95
N LYS A 134 -39.75 -0.81 -27.80
CA LYS A 134 -40.71 0.16 -28.31
C LYS A 134 -40.87 0.04 -29.83
N ALA A 135 -39.72 0.00 -30.55
CA ALA A 135 -39.72 -0.14 -32.00
C ALA A 135 -40.40 -1.44 -32.46
N LYS A 136 -40.14 -2.53 -31.74
CA LYS A 136 -40.75 -3.85 -32.01
C LYS A 136 -42.26 -3.84 -31.87
N PHE A 137 -42.77 -3.22 -30.78
CA PHE A 137 -44.21 -3.15 -30.53
C PHE A 137 -44.92 -2.15 -31.44
N GLU A 138 -44.28 -1.07 -31.86
CA GLU A 138 -44.88 -0.09 -32.80
C GLU A 138 -44.96 -0.62 -34.22
N GLN A 139 -44.17 -1.61 -34.60
CA GLN A 139 -44.19 -2.26 -35.92
C GLN A 139 -45.23 -3.36 -36.03
N ALA A 140 -45.85 -3.74 -34.95
CA ALA A 140 -46.83 -4.85 -34.94
C ALA A 140 -48.26 -4.39 -35.39
#